data_a788a5d15076853c9a4476d62e6b2538
#
_entry.id   a788a5d15076853c9a4476d62e6b2538
#
_cell.length_a   1.000
_cell.length_b   1.000
_cell.length_c   1.000
_cell.angle_alpha   90.00
_cell.angle_beta   90.00
_cell.angle_gamma   90.00
#
_symmetry.space_group_name_H-M   'P 1'
#
loop_
_entity.id
_entity.type
_entity.pdbx_description
1 polymer ?
#
loop_
_entity_poly.entity_id
_entity_poly.type
_entity_poly.pdbx_seq_one_letter_code
_entity_poly.pdbx_strand_id
1 'polypeptide(L)'
;SMPPVFDENEDVNFDHFEILRAIGKGSFGKVCIVQKNDTKKMYAMKYMNKQKCVERNEVRNVFKELQIMQGLEHPFLVNLWYSFQDEEDMFMVVDLLLGGDLRYHLQQNVHFKEETVKLFICELVMALDYLQNQRIIHRDMKPDNILLDEHGHVHITDFNIAAMLPRETQITTMAGTKPYMAPEMFSSRKGAGYSFAVDWWSLGVTAYELLRGRRPYHIRSSTSSKEIVHTFETTVVTYPSAWSQEMVSLLKKLLEPNPDQRFSQLSDVQNFPYMNDINWDAVFQKRLIPGFIPNKGRLNCDPTFELEEMILESKPLHKKKKRLAKKEKDMRKCDSSQTCLLQEHLDSVQKEFIIFNREKVNRDFNKRQPNLALEQTKDPQGED
;
A
#
# COMPACT_ATOMS: atom_id res chain seq x y z
N SER A 1 33.76 -16.80 -7.10
CA SER A 1 32.79 -17.41 -8.01
C SER A 1 31.94 -16.33 -8.65
N MET A 2 31.84 -16.32 -9.96
CA MET A 2 30.93 -15.41 -10.67
C MET A 2 29.50 -15.65 -10.19
N PRO A 3 28.69 -14.58 -10.02
CA PRO A 3 27.28 -14.75 -9.70
C PRO A 3 26.60 -15.54 -10.84
N PRO A 4 25.58 -16.36 -10.53
CA PRO A 4 24.87 -17.08 -11.56
C PRO A 4 24.24 -16.12 -12.57
N VAL A 5 24.47 -16.36 -13.85
CA VAL A 5 23.83 -15.62 -14.93
C VAL A 5 22.42 -16.18 -15.09
N PHE A 6 21.41 -15.39 -14.71
CA PHE A 6 20.01 -15.74 -14.97
C PHE A 6 19.64 -15.37 -16.41
N ASP A 7 18.90 -16.25 -17.09
CA ASP A 7 18.35 -15.95 -18.39
C ASP A 7 17.27 -14.85 -18.26
N GLU A 8 17.41 -13.75 -18.98
CA GLU A 8 16.45 -12.64 -19.00
C GLU A 8 15.04 -13.05 -19.46
N ASN A 9 14.91 -14.20 -20.11
CA ASN A 9 13.64 -14.76 -20.57
C ASN A 9 13.00 -15.71 -19.56
N GLU A 10 13.69 -16.09 -18.50
CA GLU A 10 13.11 -16.91 -17.44
C GLU A 10 12.23 -16.07 -16.49
N ASP A 11 11.13 -16.66 -16.06
CA ASP A 11 10.29 -16.06 -15.02
C ASP A 11 11.05 -15.97 -13.72
N VAL A 12 10.90 -14.84 -13.02
CA VAL A 12 11.48 -14.65 -11.68
C VAL A 12 10.83 -15.62 -10.70
N ASN A 13 11.65 -16.30 -9.91
CA ASN A 13 11.21 -17.25 -8.91
C ASN A 13 11.97 -17.07 -7.59
N PHE A 14 11.65 -17.88 -6.61
CA PHE A 14 12.24 -17.82 -5.28
C PHE A 14 13.77 -17.93 -5.27
N ASP A 15 14.36 -18.69 -6.20
CA ASP A 15 15.82 -18.89 -6.28
C ASP A 15 16.59 -17.64 -6.74
N HIS A 16 15.91 -16.65 -7.29
CA HIS A 16 16.52 -15.38 -7.68
C HIS A 16 16.80 -14.45 -6.48
N PHE A 17 16.35 -14.82 -5.28
CA PHE A 17 16.43 -13.97 -4.09
C PHE A 17 17.18 -14.66 -2.96
N GLU A 18 17.96 -13.86 -2.22
CA GLU A 18 18.51 -14.21 -0.92
C GLU A 18 17.64 -13.59 0.18
N ILE A 19 17.23 -14.39 1.16
CA ILE A 19 16.47 -13.92 2.31
C ILE A 19 17.45 -13.43 3.36
N LEU A 20 17.31 -12.17 3.75
CA LEU A 20 18.19 -11.54 4.72
C LEU A 20 17.60 -11.49 6.11
N ARG A 21 16.31 -11.14 6.24
CA ARG A 21 15.67 -10.95 7.53
C ARG A 21 14.15 -10.99 7.43
N ALA A 22 13.47 -11.54 8.45
CA ALA A 22 12.04 -11.34 8.65
C ALA A 22 11.77 -9.97 9.27
N ILE A 23 10.78 -9.21 8.76
CA ILE A 23 10.46 -7.85 9.24
C ILE A 23 9.04 -7.69 9.76
N GLY A 24 8.18 -8.65 9.52
CA GLY A 24 6.83 -8.53 10.07
C GLY A 24 5.79 -9.41 9.42
N LYS A 25 4.55 -9.11 9.76
CA LYS A 25 3.34 -9.77 9.30
C LYS A 25 2.46 -8.73 8.63
N GLY A 26 2.20 -8.91 7.35
CA GLY A 26 1.21 -8.11 6.62
C GLY A 26 -0.18 -8.74 6.73
N SER A 27 -1.19 -8.10 6.15
CA SER A 27 -2.56 -8.61 6.07
C SER A 27 -2.66 -9.97 5.38
N PHE A 28 -1.68 -10.32 4.52
CA PHE A 28 -1.64 -11.54 3.72
C PHE A 28 -0.66 -12.61 4.16
N GLY A 29 0.05 -12.43 5.25
CA GLY A 29 1.04 -13.39 5.69
C GLY A 29 2.30 -12.72 6.17
N LYS A 30 3.46 -13.30 5.90
CA LYS A 30 4.75 -12.86 6.44
C LYS A 30 5.49 -11.98 5.44
N VAL A 31 6.35 -11.10 5.97
CA VAL A 31 7.18 -10.20 5.17
C VAL A 31 8.64 -10.38 5.57
N CYS A 32 9.52 -10.49 4.59
CA CYS A 32 10.96 -10.52 4.81
C CYS A 32 11.69 -9.56 3.88
N ILE A 33 12.90 -9.16 4.30
CA ILE A 33 13.83 -8.42 3.45
C ILE A 33 14.57 -9.41 2.58
N VAL A 34 14.60 -9.15 1.28
CA VAL A 34 15.29 -9.98 0.31
C VAL A 34 16.21 -9.14 -0.57
N GLN A 35 17.24 -9.78 -1.10
CA GLN A 35 18.11 -9.21 -2.11
C GLN A 35 18.03 -10.03 -3.39
N LYS A 36 17.76 -9.39 -4.52
CA LYS A 36 17.80 -10.04 -5.81
C LYS A 36 19.24 -10.33 -6.20
N ASN A 37 19.55 -11.58 -6.54
CA ASN A 37 20.94 -12.05 -6.71
C ASN A 37 21.69 -11.37 -7.85
N ASP A 38 21.03 -11.09 -8.97
CA ASP A 38 21.64 -10.50 -10.16
C ASP A 38 21.91 -9.00 -10.00
N THR A 39 20.91 -8.22 -9.57
CA THR A 39 21.00 -6.76 -9.46
C THR A 39 21.52 -6.27 -8.12
N LYS A 40 21.53 -7.14 -7.10
CA LYS A 40 21.80 -6.80 -5.69
C LYS A 40 20.80 -5.80 -5.10
N LYS A 41 19.70 -5.54 -5.77
CA LYS A 41 18.64 -4.65 -5.31
C LYS A 41 17.84 -5.28 -4.19
N MET A 42 17.50 -4.47 -3.19
CA MET A 42 16.76 -4.90 -2.00
C MET A 42 15.26 -4.68 -2.18
N TYR A 43 14.48 -5.63 -1.68
CA TYR A 43 13.02 -5.60 -1.73
C TYR A 43 12.43 -6.14 -0.43
N ALA A 44 11.14 -5.86 -0.22
CA ALA A 44 10.31 -6.59 0.73
C ALA A 44 9.58 -7.71 -0.02
N MET A 45 9.65 -8.93 0.50
CA MET A 45 8.93 -10.08 -0.03
C MET A 45 7.81 -10.46 0.92
N LYS A 46 6.58 -10.35 0.44
CA LYS A 46 5.39 -10.88 1.13
C LYS A 46 5.11 -12.28 0.60
N TYR A 47 4.84 -13.20 1.50
CA TYR A 47 4.50 -14.56 1.11
C TYR A 47 3.41 -15.14 1.99
N MET A 48 2.60 -16.01 1.41
CA MET A 48 1.56 -16.72 2.12
C MET A 48 1.43 -18.15 1.61
N ASN A 49 1.10 -19.04 2.53
CA ASN A 49 0.87 -20.44 2.22
C ASN A 49 -0.45 -20.59 1.47
N LYS A 50 -0.43 -21.28 0.32
CA LYS A 50 -1.62 -21.50 -0.52
C LYS A 50 -2.73 -22.23 0.20
N GLN A 51 -2.40 -23.30 0.95
CA GLN A 51 -3.37 -24.09 1.68
C GLN A 51 -4.09 -23.25 2.74
N LYS A 52 -3.34 -22.49 3.54
CA LYS A 52 -3.93 -21.57 4.53
C LYS A 52 -4.81 -20.51 3.89
N CYS A 53 -4.41 -20.00 2.73
CA CYS A 53 -5.17 -19.03 1.97
C CYS A 53 -6.51 -19.61 1.48
N VAL A 54 -6.49 -20.83 0.97
CA VAL A 54 -7.71 -21.57 0.58
C VAL A 54 -8.61 -21.81 1.79
N GLU A 55 -8.05 -22.30 2.91
CA GLU A 55 -8.80 -22.59 4.14
C GLU A 55 -9.46 -21.34 4.73
N ARG A 56 -8.82 -20.17 4.63
CA ARG A 56 -9.35 -18.88 5.10
C ARG A 56 -10.21 -18.16 4.09
N ASN A 57 -10.42 -18.73 2.91
CA ASN A 57 -11.19 -18.14 1.82
C ASN A 57 -10.66 -16.75 1.38
N GLU A 58 -9.34 -16.58 1.36
CA GLU A 58 -8.66 -15.31 1.05
C GLU A 58 -8.09 -15.24 -0.38
N VAL A 59 -8.18 -16.31 -1.17
CA VAL A 59 -7.57 -16.40 -2.51
C VAL A 59 -8.03 -15.28 -3.44
N ARG A 60 -9.32 -14.98 -3.44
CA ARG A 60 -9.88 -13.89 -4.26
C ARG A 60 -9.30 -12.52 -3.90
N ASN A 61 -9.10 -12.27 -2.62
CA ASN A 61 -8.52 -11.02 -2.14
C ASN A 61 -7.07 -10.86 -2.61
N VAL A 62 -6.29 -11.94 -2.56
CA VAL A 62 -4.91 -11.95 -3.05
C VAL A 62 -4.86 -11.67 -4.56
N PHE A 63 -5.69 -12.35 -5.33
CA PHE A 63 -5.72 -12.16 -6.78
C PHE A 63 -6.20 -10.76 -7.18
N LYS A 64 -7.17 -10.22 -6.46
CA LYS A 64 -7.64 -8.85 -6.67
C LYS A 64 -6.55 -7.82 -6.36
N GLU A 65 -5.84 -7.98 -5.26
CA GLU A 65 -4.71 -7.12 -4.91
C GLU A 65 -3.63 -7.15 -5.99
N LEU A 66 -3.24 -8.33 -6.45
CA LEU A 66 -2.28 -8.50 -7.54
C LEU A 66 -2.77 -7.85 -8.84
N GLN A 67 -4.03 -8.06 -9.18
CA GLN A 67 -4.62 -7.46 -10.38
C GLN A 67 -4.56 -5.94 -10.33
N ILE A 68 -4.82 -5.34 -9.19
CA ILE A 68 -4.74 -3.90 -8.99
C ILE A 68 -3.30 -3.42 -9.06
N MET A 69 -2.41 -4.03 -8.27
CA MET A 69 -1.03 -3.56 -8.12
C MET A 69 -0.19 -3.71 -9.38
N GLN A 70 -0.44 -4.71 -10.21
CA GLN A 70 0.30 -4.87 -11.48
C GLN A 70 0.12 -3.69 -12.44
N GLY A 71 -1.01 -3.01 -12.37
CA GLY A 71 -1.32 -1.83 -13.20
C GLY A 71 -0.88 -0.50 -12.60
N LEU A 72 -0.28 -0.50 -11.41
CA LEU A 72 0.09 0.71 -10.69
C LEU A 72 1.60 0.89 -10.62
N GLU A 73 2.05 2.11 -10.89
CA GLU A 73 3.43 2.54 -10.65
C GLU A 73 3.42 4.04 -10.31
N HIS A 74 3.85 4.38 -9.09
CA HIS A 74 3.86 5.77 -8.62
C HIS A 74 4.88 5.96 -7.51
N PRO A 75 5.57 7.14 -7.43
CA PRO A 75 6.58 7.39 -6.41
C PRO A 75 6.06 7.37 -4.96
N PHE A 76 4.76 7.60 -4.74
CA PHE A 76 4.15 7.60 -3.40
C PHE A 76 3.22 6.42 -3.14
N LEU A 77 3.41 5.35 -3.90
CA LEU A 77 2.84 4.03 -3.64
C LEU A 77 3.95 3.04 -3.31
N VAL A 78 3.61 2.00 -2.57
CA VAL A 78 4.45 0.81 -2.48
C VAL A 78 4.20 -0.01 -3.76
N ASN A 79 5.21 -0.07 -4.63
CA ASN A 79 5.07 -0.67 -5.96
C ASN A 79 5.34 -2.18 -5.92
N LEU A 80 4.58 -2.92 -6.71
CA LEU A 80 4.83 -4.33 -6.98
C LEU A 80 5.90 -4.46 -8.06
N TRP A 81 6.94 -5.26 -7.79
CA TRP A 81 8.02 -5.55 -8.74
C TRP A 81 7.88 -6.92 -9.38
N TYR A 82 7.59 -7.93 -8.57
CA TYR A 82 7.44 -9.31 -9.04
C TYR A 82 6.33 -9.99 -8.26
N SER A 83 5.60 -10.87 -8.93
CA SER A 83 4.78 -11.87 -8.28
C SER A 83 5.03 -13.24 -8.91
N PHE A 84 5.15 -14.25 -8.11
CA PHE A 84 5.39 -15.63 -8.52
C PHE A 84 4.88 -16.59 -7.46
N GLN A 85 4.87 -17.84 -7.78
CA GLN A 85 4.42 -18.90 -6.91
C GLN A 85 5.32 -20.12 -7.03
N ASP A 86 5.28 -20.94 -6.01
CA ASP A 86 5.77 -22.33 -6.07
C ASP A 86 4.65 -23.28 -5.64
N GLU A 87 4.98 -24.50 -5.30
CA GLU A 87 3.97 -25.49 -4.91
C GLU A 87 3.24 -25.13 -3.61
N GLU A 88 3.92 -24.49 -2.65
CA GLU A 88 3.39 -24.20 -1.33
C GLU A 88 2.88 -22.78 -1.17
N ASP A 89 3.56 -21.80 -1.76
CA ASP A 89 3.39 -20.39 -1.43
C ASP A 89 3.17 -19.51 -2.65
N MET A 90 2.52 -18.38 -2.38
CA MET A 90 2.43 -17.24 -3.27
C MET A 90 3.33 -16.12 -2.76
N PHE A 91 4.00 -15.42 -3.67
CA PHE A 91 4.99 -14.39 -3.36
C PHE A 91 4.65 -13.08 -4.07
N MET A 92 4.79 -11.98 -3.33
CA MET A 92 4.73 -10.62 -3.84
C MET A 92 5.99 -9.88 -3.41
N VAL A 93 6.76 -9.40 -4.38
CA VAL A 93 7.98 -8.63 -4.14
C VAL A 93 7.68 -7.17 -4.41
N VAL A 94 7.82 -6.34 -3.39
CA VAL A 94 7.44 -4.93 -3.40
C VAL A 94 8.61 -4.04 -2.97
N ASP A 95 8.45 -2.73 -3.11
CA ASP A 95 9.43 -1.75 -2.61
C ASP A 95 9.78 -2.03 -1.15
N LEU A 96 11.06 -1.94 -0.81
CA LEU A 96 11.53 -2.00 0.58
C LEU A 96 11.53 -0.59 1.16
N LEU A 97 10.72 -0.37 2.17
CA LEU A 97 10.61 0.90 2.89
C LEU A 97 10.90 0.65 4.38
N LEU A 98 11.98 1.22 4.86
CA LEU A 98 12.51 0.96 6.21
C LEU A 98 12.20 2.06 7.22
N GLY A 99 11.48 3.08 6.81
CA GLY A 99 11.13 4.22 7.67
C GLY A 99 9.98 3.96 8.65
N GLY A 100 9.35 2.78 8.62
CA GLY A 100 8.20 2.44 9.45
C GLY A 100 6.90 3.06 8.94
N ASP A 101 5.78 2.60 9.45
CA ASP A 101 4.47 3.21 9.17
C ASP A 101 4.18 4.37 10.13
N LEU A 102 3.23 5.22 9.76
CA LEU A 102 2.89 6.39 10.56
C LEU A 102 2.21 6.02 11.89
N ARG A 103 1.52 4.88 11.98
CA ARG A 103 0.99 4.37 13.25
C ARG A 103 2.12 4.06 14.23
N TYR A 104 3.16 3.40 13.77
CA TYR A 104 4.33 3.11 14.59
C TYR A 104 4.92 4.40 15.20
N HIS A 105 5.12 5.43 14.37
CA HIS A 105 5.67 6.71 14.85
C HIS A 105 4.74 7.44 15.81
N LEU A 106 3.43 7.41 15.58
CA LEU A 106 2.45 7.95 16.53
C LEU A 106 2.51 7.22 17.88
N GLN A 107 2.68 5.91 17.89
CA GLN A 107 2.82 5.10 19.10
C GLN A 107 4.15 5.38 19.83
N GLN A 108 5.17 5.83 19.12
CA GLN A 108 6.44 6.29 19.70
C GLN A 108 6.39 7.76 20.16
N ASN A 109 5.20 8.34 20.24
CA ASN A 109 4.96 9.72 20.65
C ASN A 109 5.65 10.78 19.78
N VAL A 110 5.79 10.49 18.49
CA VAL A 110 6.27 11.48 17.52
C VAL A 110 5.19 12.56 17.33
N HIS A 111 5.60 13.82 17.48
CA HIS A 111 4.76 14.98 17.21
C HIS A 111 5.17 15.57 15.86
N PHE A 112 4.33 15.37 14.84
CA PHE A 112 4.60 15.89 13.51
C PHE A 112 4.29 17.39 13.45
N LYS A 113 5.22 18.15 12.89
CA LYS A 113 5.04 19.60 12.65
C LYS A 113 4.09 19.84 11.47
N GLU A 114 3.43 20.98 11.45
CA GLU A 114 2.53 21.36 10.36
C GLU A 114 3.20 21.32 8.99
N GLU A 115 4.45 21.79 8.87
CA GLU A 115 5.19 21.75 7.60
C GLU A 115 5.40 20.33 7.09
N THR A 116 5.69 19.38 7.99
CA THR A 116 5.83 17.96 7.67
C THR A 116 4.51 17.39 7.18
N VAL A 117 3.42 17.65 7.91
CA VAL A 117 2.08 17.16 7.53
C VAL A 117 1.61 17.81 6.22
N LYS A 118 1.91 19.09 6.02
CA LYS A 118 1.65 19.78 4.75
C LYS A 118 2.29 19.06 3.57
N LEU A 119 3.56 18.69 3.68
CA LEU A 119 4.25 17.93 2.63
C LEU A 119 3.65 16.53 2.46
N PHE A 120 3.33 15.83 3.55
CA PHE A 120 2.65 14.54 3.49
C PHE A 120 1.33 14.63 2.73
N ILE A 121 0.54 15.67 2.98
CA ILE A 121 -0.70 15.91 2.24
C ILE A 121 -0.41 16.09 0.76
N CYS A 122 0.59 16.90 0.39
CA CYS A 122 0.97 17.11 -1.01
C CYS A 122 1.33 15.77 -1.70
N GLU A 123 2.15 14.96 -1.06
CA GLU A 123 2.56 13.66 -1.60
C GLU A 123 1.39 12.70 -1.71
N LEU A 124 0.54 12.62 -0.68
CA LEU A 124 -0.61 11.72 -0.65
C LEU A 124 -1.70 12.12 -1.64
N VAL A 125 -1.97 13.40 -1.85
CA VAL A 125 -2.96 13.82 -2.85
C VAL A 125 -2.50 13.53 -4.28
N MET A 126 -1.20 13.58 -4.55
CA MET A 126 -0.65 13.13 -5.84
C MET A 126 -0.88 11.63 -6.07
N ALA A 127 -0.67 10.83 -5.03
CA ALA A 127 -0.95 9.39 -5.09
C ALA A 127 -2.45 9.11 -5.26
N LEU A 128 -3.32 9.80 -4.53
CA LEU A 128 -4.77 9.63 -4.64
C LEU A 128 -5.29 10.06 -6.02
N ASP A 129 -4.77 11.15 -6.57
CA ASP A 129 -5.08 11.57 -7.95
C ASP A 129 -4.70 10.49 -8.97
N TYR A 130 -3.50 9.92 -8.84
CA TYR A 130 -3.06 8.82 -9.67
C TYR A 130 -3.98 7.60 -9.58
N LEU A 131 -4.33 7.17 -8.36
CA LEU A 131 -5.26 6.06 -8.15
C LEU A 131 -6.63 6.33 -8.78
N GLN A 132 -7.13 7.55 -8.61
CA GLN A 132 -8.41 8.00 -9.15
C GLN A 132 -8.42 7.98 -10.70
N ASN A 133 -7.31 8.39 -11.33
CA ASN A 133 -7.13 8.30 -12.78
C ASN A 133 -7.08 6.85 -13.27
N GLN A 134 -6.62 5.93 -12.42
CA GLN A 134 -6.66 4.48 -12.68
C GLN A 134 -8.00 3.84 -12.26
N ARG A 135 -8.97 4.63 -11.84
CA ARG A 135 -10.30 4.19 -11.39
C ARG A 135 -10.25 3.29 -10.15
N ILE A 136 -9.33 3.56 -9.24
CA ILE A 136 -9.13 2.78 -8.02
C ILE A 136 -9.45 3.62 -6.79
N ILE A 137 -10.23 3.06 -5.88
CA ILE A 137 -10.46 3.56 -4.53
C ILE A 137 -9.67 2.67 -3.58
N HIS A 138 -8.79 3.25 -2.77
CA HIS A 138 -8.00 2.48 -1.79
C HIS A 138 -8.89 1.89 -0.69
N ARG A 139 -9.78 2.66 -0.11
CA ARG A 139 -10.76 2.35 0.94
C ARG A 139 -10.18 2.09 2.33
N ASP A 140 -8.87 2.08 2.49
CA ASP A 140 -8.24 1.83 3.81
C ASP A 140 -7.06 2.78 4.08
N MET A 141 -7.21 4.04 3.69
CA MET A 141 -6.25 5.09 4.02
C MET A 141 -6.27 5.37 5.53
N LYS A 142 -5.14 5.16 6.17
CA LYS A 142 -4.93 5.36 7.62
C LYS A 142 -3.42 5.37 7.91
N PRO A 143 -2.98 5.84 9.09
CA PRO A 143 -1.56 5.87 9.43
C PRO A 143 -0.85 4.51 9.34
N ASP A 144 -1.55 3.42 9.63
CA ASP A 144 -1.03 2.04 9.56
C ASP A 144 -0.64 1.63 8.13
N ASN A 145 -1.27 2.22 7.12
CA ASN A 145 -1.09 1.90 5.70
C ASN A 145 -0.29 2.97 4.94
N ILE A 146 0.41 3.83 5.64
CA ILE A 146 1.32 4.83 5.08
C ILE A 146 2.70 4.57 5.64
N LEU A 147 3.60 4.09 4.78
CA LEU A 147 4.98 3.81 5.11
C LEU A 147 5.87 5.00 4.77
N LEU A 148 6.91 5.21 5.56
CA LEU A 148 7.97 6.17 5.26
C LEU A 148 9.18 5.45 4.63
N ASP A 149 9.77 6.08 3.63
CA ASP A 149 11.09 5.69 3.18
C ASP A 149 12.19 6.24 4.12
N GLU A 150 13.44 5.94 3.83
CA GLU A 150 14.58 6.37 4.66
C GLU A 150 14.75 7.89 4.74
N HIS A 151 14.17 8.64 3.80
CA HIS A 151 14.23 10.10 3.74
C HIS A 151 12.97 10.78 4.32
N GLY A 152 11.97 9.97 4.72
CA GLY A 152 10.74 10.47 5.33
C GLY A 152 9.61 10.78 4.36
N HIS A 153 9.71 10.38 3.10
CA HIS A 153 8.60 10.49 2.14
C HIS A 153 7.59 9.37 2.34
N VAL A 154 6.32 9.67 2.06
CA VAL A 154 5.20 8.76 2.31
C VAL A 154 4.90 7.86 1.11
N HIS A 155 4.50 6.62 1.40
CA HIS A 155 4.09 5.63 0.42
C HIS A 155 2.85 4.90 0.90
N ILE A 156 1.79 4.90 0.11
CA ILE A 156 0.56 4.17 0.40
C ILE A 156 0.77 2.68 0.13
N THR A 157 0.39 1.86 1.08
CA THR A 157 0.45 0.39 0.98
C THR A 157 -0.91 -0.24 1.27
N ASP A 158 -0.98 -1.55 1.15
CA ASP A 158 -2.13 -2.40 1.46
C ASP A 158 -3.36 -2.13 0.59
N PHE A 159 -3.34 -2.72 -0.60
CA PHE A 159 -4.46 -2.67 -1.55
C PHE A 159 -5.44 -3.84 -1.38
N ASN A 160 -5.42 -4.50 -0.22
CA ASN A 160 -6.22 -5.69 0.07
C ASN A 160 -7.72 -5.48 -0.17
N ILE A 161 -8.24 -4.34 0.28
CA ILE A 161 -9.66 -3.99 0.13
C ILE A 161 -9.90 -2.87 -0.87
N ALA A 162 -8.91 -2.51 -1.68
CA ALA A 162 -9.09 -1.55 -2.75
C ALA A 162 -10.13 -2.04 -3.78
N ALA A 163 -10.80 -1.11 -4.41
CA ALA A 163 -11.83 -1.42 -5.39
C ALA A 163 -11.59 -0.70 -6.70
N MET A 164 -11.81 -1.40 -7.81
CA MET A 164 -11.93 -0.78 -9.12
C MET A 164 -13.36 -0.27 -9.31
N LEU A 165 -13.49 0.99 -9.70
CA LEU A 165 -14.78 1.61 -9.96
C LEU A 165 -15.00 1.64 -11.48
N PRO A 166 -15.94 0.83 -12.02
CA PRO A 166 -16.33 0.91 -13.42
C PRO A 166 -16.89 2.30 -13.75
N ARG A 167 -16.82 2.73 -15.00
CA ARG A 167 -17.40 4.00 -15.42
C ARG A 167 -18.89 4.06 -15.10
N GLU A 168 -19.35 5.19 -14.61
CA GLU A 168 -20.76 5.51 -14.31
C GLU A 168 -21.40 4.69 -13.17
N THR A 169 -20.61 3.98 -12.38
CA THR A 169 -21.10 3.23 -11.22
C THR A 169 -20.55 3.77 -9.91
N GLN A 170 -21.30 3.57 -8.83
CA GLN A 170 -20.87 3.81 -7.47
C GLN A 170 -20.77 2.48 -6.73
N ILE A 171 -19.93 2.43 -5.71
CA ILE A 171 -19.77 1.27 -4.85
C ILE A 171 -20.70 1.40 -3.65
N THR A 172 -21.39 0.31 -3.32
CA THR A 172 -22.31 0.25 -2.18
C THR A 172 -21.82 -0.63 -1.05
N THR A 173 -20.79 -1.45 -1.31
CA THR A 173 -20.23 -2.37 -0.32
C THR A 173 -19.46 -1.61 0.76
N MET A 174 -19.82 -1.80 2.02
CA MET A 174 -19.09 -1.22 3.15
C MET A 174 -17.79 -2.00 3.37
N ALA A 175 -16.68 -1.29 3.29
CA ALA A 175 -15.35 -1.83 3.58
C ALA A 175 -14.45 -0.72 4.12
N GLY A 176 -13.53 -1.05 5.00
CA GLY A 176 -12.57 -0.11 5.57
C GLY A 176 -12.43 -0.25 7.08
N THR A 177 -11.70 0.68 7.66
CA THR A 177 -11.49 0.81 9.10
C THR A 177 -12.37 1.96 9.61
N LYS A 178 -13.36 1.63 10.43
CA LYS A 178 -14.45 2.56 10.83
C LYS A 178 -13.99 3.96 11.24
N PRO A 179 -12.95 4.13 12.08
CA PRO A 179 -12.50 5.47 12.48
C PRO A 179 -12.06 6.38 11.32
N TYR A 180 -11.75 5.82 10.16
CA TYR A 180 -11.26 6.54 8.97
C TYR A 180 -12.24 6.60 7.82
N MET A 181 -13.39 5.94 7.95
CA MET A 181 -14.40 5.84 6.89
C MET A 181 -15.25 7.11 6.80
N ALA A 182 -15.51 7.53 5.57
CA ALA A 182 -16.30 8.73 5.28
C ALA A 182 -17.78 8.58 5.67
N PRO A 183 -18.47 9.68 6.01
CA PRO A 183 -19.88 9.63 6.40
C PRO A 183 -20.81 8.97 5.38
N GLU A 184 -20.59 9.19 4.09
CA GLU A 184 -21.42 8.61 3.02
C GLU A 184 -21.33 7.09 2.93
N MET A 185 -20.32 6.48 3.52
CA MET A 185 -20.18 5.01 3.59
C MET A 185 -21.18 4.38 4.57
N PHE A 186 -21.69 5.16 5.52
CA PHE A 186 -22.66 4.72 6.53
C PHE A 186 -24.09 5.10 6.19
N SER A 187 -24.35 5.63 4.99
CA SER A 187 -25.70 6.05 4.59
C SER A 187 -26.64 4.87 4.48
N SER A 188 -27.81 4.97 5.13
CA SER A 188 -28.85 3.95 5.12
C SER A 188 -29.77 4.01 3.89
N ARG A 189 -29.59 4.97 2.99
CA ARG A 189 -30.41 5.08 1.77
C ARG A 189 -30.09 3.91 0.83
N LYS A 190 -31.09 3.14 0.49
CA LYS A 190 -30.98 2.08 -0.52
C LYS A 190 -30.51 2.68 -1.84
N GLY A 191 -29.41 2.17 -2.39
CA GLY A 191 -28.83 2.64 -3.64
C GLY A 191 -27.92 3.84 -3.51
N ALA A 192 -27.70 4.39 -2.29
CA ALA A 192 -26.66 5.39 -2.06
C ALA A 192 -25.29 4.74 -2.09
N GLY A 193 -24.50 5.08 -3.10
CA GLY A 193 -23.12 4.62 -3.24
C GLY A 193 -22.15 5.71 -2.85
N TYR A 194 -20.87 5.35 -2.88
CA TYR A 194 -19.74 6.25 -2.65
C TYR A 194 -18.72 6.12 -3.78
N SER A 195 -17.80 7.06 -3.87
CA SER A 195 -16.79 7.14 -4.90
C SER A 195 -15.43 7.53 -4.31
N PHE A 196 -14.54 8.03 -5.12
CA PHE A 196 -13.15 8.36 -4.77
C PHE A 196 -13.02 9.33 -3.58
N ALA A 197 -13.99 10.20 -3.35
CA ALA A 197 -13.96 11.18 -2.27
C ALA A 197 -13.80 10.57 -0.87
N VAL A 198 -14.12 9.28 -0.69
CA VAL A 198 -13.94 8.60 0.61
C VAL A 198 -12.48 8.51 1.03
N ASP A 199 -11.56 8.37 0.08
CA ASP A 199 -10.12 8.35 0.38
C ASP A 199 -9.61 9.73 0.83
N TRP A 200 -10.19 10.80 0.31
CA TRP A 200 -9.86 12.18 0.69
C TRP A 200 -10.34 12.51 2.10
N TRP A 201 -11.49 12.00 2.50
CA TRP A 201 -11.94 12.06 3.89
C TRP A 201 -10.93 11.34 4.81
N SER A 202 -10.56 10.13 4.48
CA SER A 202 -9.59 9.33 5.26
C SER A 202 -8.23 10.03 5.37
N LEU A 203 -7.79 10.71 4.31
CA LEU A 203 -6.61 11.57 4.34
C LEU A 203 -6.77 12.70 5.37
N GLY A 204 -7.92 13.35 5.40
CA GLY A 204 -8.23 14.40 6.37
C GLY A 204 -8.18 13.90 7.82
N VAL A 205 -8.76 12.74 8.10
CA VAL A 205 -8.70 12.09 9.42
C VAL A 205 -7.25 11.78 9.80
N THR A 206 -6.50 11.20 8.86
CA THR A 206 -5.09 10.87 9.07
C THR A 206 -4.25 12.10 9.36
N ALA A 207 -4.36 13.16 8.56
CA ALA A 207 -3.61 14.40 8.76
C ALA A 207 -3.94 15.05 10.12
N TYR A 208 -5.20 15.07 10.49
CA TYR A 208 -5.63 15.53 11.80
C TYR A 208 -4.99 14.73 12.95
N GLU A 209 -5.00 13.42 12.84
CA GLU A 209 -4.38 12.53 13.85
C GLU A 209 -2.87 12.72 13.95
N LEU A 210 -2.17 12.91 12.81
CA LEU A 210 -0.73 13.19 12.80
C LEU A 210 -0.37 14.47 13.56
N LEU A 211 -1.22 15.49 13.46
CA LEU A 211 -1.01 16.79 14.12
C LEU A 211 -1.41 16.75 15.60
N ARG A 212 -2.48 16.07 15.95
CA ARG A 212 -3.07 16.11 17.29
C ARG A 212 -2.71 14.92 18.18
N GLY A 213 -2.37 13.77 17.59
CA GLY A 213 -2.20 12.52 18.30
C GLY A 213 -3.53 11.80 18.61
N ARG A 214 -4.64 12.31 18.15
CA ARG A 214 -5.98 11.69 18.21
C ARG A 214 -6.85 12.11 17.03
N ARG A 215 -7.86 11.30 16.73
CA ARG A 215 -8.76 11.52 15.60
C ARG A 215 -9.78 12.63 15.88
N PRO A 216 -10.35 13.24 14.82
CA PRO A 216 -11.34 14.32 14.98
C PRO A 216 -12.66 13.85 15.57
N TYR A 217 -13.06 12.60 15.33
CA TYR A 217 -14.26 11.97 15.87
C TYR A 217 -13.91 10.79 16.73
N HIS A 218 -14.62 10.60 17.82
CA HIS A 218 -14.42 9.47 18.73
C HIS A 218 -15.21 8.24 18.23
N ILE A 219 -14.62 7.51 17.31
CA ILE A 219 -15.18 6.30 16.68
C ILE A 219 -14.23 5.15 16.92
N ARG A 220 -14.76 4.02 17.38
CA ARG A 220 -14.02 2.76 17.58
C ARG A 220 -14.46 1.70 16.57
N SER A 221 -13.65 0.67 16.40
CA SER A 221 -14.02 -0.49 15.56
C SER A 221 -15.31 -1.18 16.02
N SER A 222 -15.60 -1.12 17.32
CA SER A 222 -16.82 -1.67 17.94
C SER A 222 -18.04 -0.76 17.84
N THR A 223 -17.88 0.50 17.44
CA THR A 223 -18.97 1.47 17.32
C THR A 223 -19.94 1.04 16.21
N SER A 224 -21.24 1.00 16.49
CA SER A 224 -22.26 0.64 15.49
C SER A 224 -22.39 1.72 14.43
N SER A 225 -22.84 1.35 13.23
CA SER A 225 -23.08 2.30 12.13
C SER A 225 -24.07 3.40 12.53
N LYS A 226 -25.10 3.07 13.29
CA LYS A 226 -26.07 4.03 13.79
C LYS A 226 -25.46 5.06 14.74
N GLU A 227 -24.59 4.61 15.65
CA GLU A 227 -23.86 5.50 16.57
C GLU A 227 -22.86 6.39 15.82
N ILE A 228 -22.22 5.86 14.78
CA ILE A 228 -21.30 6.62 13.93
C ILE A 228 -22.02 7.75 13.21
N VAL A 229 -23.17 7.48 12.59
CA VAL A 229 -24.02 8.49 11.94
C VAL A 229 -24.42 9.57 12.94
N HIS A 230 -24.85 9.18 14.14
CA HIS A 230 -25.21 10.10 15.21
C HIS A 230 -24.00 10.97 15.63
N THR A 231 -22.81 10.37 15.72
CA THR A 231 -21.57 11.11 16.03
C THR A 231 -21.26 12.18 14.99
N PHE A 232 -21.39 11.87 13.71
CA PHE A 232 -21.18 12.86 12.64
C PHE A 232 -22.21 14.01 12.69
N GLU A 233 -23.45 13.73 13.07
CA GLU A 233 -24.52 14.73 13.16
C GLU A 233 -24.37 15.64 14.37
N THR A 234 -23.84 15.16 15.48
CA THR A 234 -23.86 15.85 16.77
C THR A 234 -22.51 16.40 17.20
N THR A 235 -21.40 15.92 16.66
CA THR A 235 -20.05 16.33 17.06
C THR A 235 -19.54 17.47 16.18
N VAL A 236 -19.09 18.54 16.84
CA VAL A 236 -18.32 19.61 16.18
C VAL A 236 -16.84 19.31 16.35
N VAL A 237 -16.11 19.21 15.23
CA VAL A 237 -14.66 18.95 15.26
C VAL A 237 -13.95 20.14 15.89
N THR A 238 -13.10 19.86 16.87
CA THR A 238 -12.30 20.86 17.58
C THR A 238 -10.91 20.96 16.96
N TYR A 239 -10.50 22.16 16.62
CA TYR A 239 -9.16 22.45 16.10
C TYR A 239 -8.37 23.22 17.14
N PRO A 240 -7.18 22.71 17.59
CA PRO A 240 -6.36 23.42 18.55
C PRO A 240 -5.99 24.83 18.07
N SER A 241 -6.03 25.81 18.99
CA SER A 241 -5.74 27.21 18.68
C SER A 241 -4.29 27.45 18.23
N ALA A 242 -3.38 26.53 18.59
CA ALA A 242 -1.98 26.59 18.19
C ALA A 242 -1.77 26.27 16.68
N TRP A 243 -2.74 25.65 16.03
CA TRP A 243 -2.64 25.35 14.60
C TRP A 243 -2.88 26.60 13.76
N SER A 244 -2.17 26.70 12.63
CA SER A 244 -2.39 27.78 11.69
C SER A 244 -3.80 27.74 11.11
N GLN A 245 -4.35 28.92 10.79
CA GLN A 245 -5.65 28.99 10.16
C GLN A 245 -5.67 28.34 8.78
N GLU A 246 -4.55 28.39 8.06
CA GLU A 246 -4.38 27.78 6.75
C GLU A 246 -4.49 26.25 6.83
N MET A 247 -3.81 25.62 7.79
CA MET A 247 -3.91 24.18 8.00
C MET A 247 -5.33 23.78 8.43
N VAL A 248 -5.92 24.52 9.35
CA VAL A 248 -7.31 24.28 9.79
C VAL A 248 -8.29 24.37 8.62
N SER A 249 -8.12 25.38 7.76
CA SER A 249 -8.97 25.55 6.58
C SER A 249 -8.84 24.40 5.60
N LEU A 250 -7.62 23.90 5.37
CA LEU A 250 -7.37 22.73 4.53
C LEU A 250 -8.03 21.47 5.11
N LEU A 251 -7.85 21.22 6.40
CA LEU A 251 -8.46 20.07 7.07
C LEU A 251 -9.99 20.13 7.01
N LYS A 252 -10.60 21.29 7.16
CA LYS A 252 -12.05 21.45 7.00
C LYS A 252 -12.54 21.11 5.60
N LYS A 253 -11.75 21.40 4.56
CA LYS A 253 -12.07 21.03 3.18
C LYS A 253 -11.98 19.53 2.93
N LEU A 254 -11.06 18.83 3.60
CA LEU A 254 -10.94 17.37 3.55
C LEU A 254 -11.99 16.66 4.42
N LEU A 255 -12.30 17.23 5.58
CA LEU A 255 -13.29 16.71 6.52
C LEU A 255 -14.69 17.27 6.32
N GLU A 256 -15.00 17.67 5.09
CA GLU A 256 -16.33 18.08 4.68
C GLU A 256 -17.25 16.84 4.62
N PRO A 257 -18.35 16.80 5.42
CA PRO A 257 -19.27 15.64 5.41
C PRO A 257 -19.94 15.40 4.06
N ASN A 258 -20.24 16.47 3.31
CA ASN A 258 -20.82 16.33 1.98
C ASN A 258 -19.71 16.04 0.96
N PRO A 259 -19.70 14.83 0.33
CA PRO A 259 -18.65 14.47 -0.62
C PRO A 259 -18.60 15.38 -1.85
N ASP A 260 -19.70 16.00 -2.24
CA ASP A 260 -19.77 16.91 -3.39
C ASP A 260 -19.07 18.25 -3.12
N GLN A 261 -18.90 18.63 -1.86
CA GLN A 261 -18.23 19.87 -1.45
C GLN A 261 -16.82 19.60 -0.89
N ARG A 262 -16.49 18.35 -0.61
CA ARG A 262 -15.18 17.92 -0.14
C ARG A 262 -14.12 18.07 -1.23
N PHE A 263 -12.90 18.44 -0.86
CA PHE A 263 -11.77 18.30 -1.75
C PHE A 263 -11.60 16.83 -2.16
N SER A 264 -11.58 16.59 -3.47
CA SER A 264 -11.50 15.24 -4.05
C SER A 264 -10.70 15.19 -5.35
N GLN A 265 -10.04 16.28 -5.71
CA GLN A 265 -9.19 16.40 -6.89
C GLN A 265 -7.87 17.07 -6.52
N LEU A 266 -6.79 16.69 -7.22
CA LEU A 266 -5.48 17.29 -7.03
C LEU A 266 -5.53 18.81 -7.23
N SER A 267 -6.28 19.30 -8.23
CA SER A 267 -6.45 20.73 -8.50
C SER A 267 -7.08 21.50 -7.33
N ASP A 268 -7.96 20.88 -6.55
CA ASP A 268 -8.54 21.49 -5.36
C ASP A 268 -7.46 21.91 -4.36
N VAL A 269 -6.47 21.03 -4.15
CA VAL A 269 -5.35 21.27 -3.24
C VAL A 269 -4.32 22.20 -3.87
N GLN A 270 -3.99 22.01 -5.14
CA GLN A 270 -3.02 22.85 -5.85
C GLN A 270 -3.45 24.32 -5.91
N ASN A 271 -4.74 24.56 -6.10
CA ASN A 271 -5.31 25.91 -6.19
C ASN A 271 -5.65 26.53 -4.82
N PHE A 272 -5.48 25.76 -3.73
CA PHE A 272 -5.73 26.27 -2.38
C PHE A 272 -4.61 27.22 -1.97
N PRO A 273 -4.92 28.44 -1.44
CA PRO A 273 -3.90 29.45 -1.18
C PRO A 273 -2.74 29.02 -0.29
N TYR A 274 -3.00 28.11 0.66
CA TYR A 274 -1.96 27.52 1.54
C TYR A 274 -0.86 26.79 0.75
N MET A 275 -1.16 26.33 -0.45
CA MET A 275 -0.26 25.57 -1.32
C MET A 275 0.40 26.40 -2.42
N ASN A 276 0.24 27.74 -2.40
CA ASN A 276 0.78 28.62 -3.45
C ASN A 276 2.32 28.59 -3.55
N ASP A 277 3.00 28.27 -2.44
CA ASP A 277 4.47 28.18 -2.37
C ASP A 277 5.03 26.81 -2.76
N ILE A 278 4.16 25.85 -3.08
CA ILE A 278 4.57 24.48 -3.38
C ILE A 278 4.95 24.34 -4.85
N ASN A 279 6.17 23.85 -5.08
CA ASN A 279 6.61 23.36 -6.38
C ASN A 279 6.21 21.87 -6.52
N TRP A 280 5.15 21.61 -7.27
CA TRP A 280 4.58 20.28 -7.40
C TRP A 280 5.47 19.29 -8.15
N ASP A 281 6.29 19.76 -9.10
CA ASP A 281 7.30 18.92 -9.75
C ASP A 281 8.37 18.48 -8.73
N ALA A 282 8.77 19.38 -7.86
CA ALA A 282 9.71 19.07 -6.78
C ALA A 282 9.11 18.08 -5.76
N VAL A 283 7.82 18.17 -5.46
CA VAL A 283 7.11 17.17 -4.64
C VAL A 283 7.18 15.80 -5.31
N PHE A 284 6.77 15.73 -6.57
CA PHE A 284 6.73 14.47 -7.32
C PHE A 284 8.11 13.79 -7.41
N GLN A 285 9.17 14.58 -7.57
CA GLN A 285 10.56 14.11 -7.67
C GLN A 285 11.22 13.90 -6.30
N LYS A 286 10.49 14.05 -5.20
CA LYS A 286 11.01 13.90 -3.82
C LYS A 286 12.19 14.84 -3.50
N ARG A 287 12.19 16.04 -4.09
CA ARG A 287 13.23 17.05 -3.84
C ARG A 287 12.95 17.95 -2.62
N LEU A 288 11.69 18.02 -2.16
CA LEU A 288 11.36 18.70 -0.93
C LEU A 288 11.70 17.81 0.26
N ILE A 289 12.37 18.38 1.25
CA ILE A 289 12.85 17.64 2.43
C ILE A 289 11.71 17.57 3.46
N PRO A 290 11.25 16.35 3.83
CA PRO A 290 10.34 16.20 4.95
C PRO A 290 11.01 16.63 6.25
N GLY A 291 10.27 17.31 7.13
CA GLY A 291 10.78 17.76 8.43
C GLY A 291 10.95 16.63 9.46
N PHE A 292 10.71 15.40 9.07
CA PHE A 292 10.87 14.21 9.90
C PHE A 292 11.64 13.15 9.12
N ILE A 293 12.75 12.68 9.70
CA ILE A 293 13.55 11.60 9.14
C ILE A 293 13.53 10.41 10.11
N PRO A 294 13.10 9.22 9.66
CA PRO A 294 13.14 8.02 10.50
C PRO A 294 14.54 7.67 10.96
N ASN A 295 14.65 7.05 12.14
CA ASN A 295 15.92 6.65 12.69
C ASN A 295 16.55 5.52 11.85
N LYS A 296 17.72 5.76 11.26
CA LYS A 296 18.42 4.79 10.39
C LYS A 296 19.06 3.63 11.16
N GLY A 297 19.34 3.80 12.43
CA GLY A 297 20.03 2.79 13.26
C GLY A 297 19.11 1.75 13.90
N ARG A 298 17.80 1.84 13.68
CA ARG A 298 16.79 0.96 14.27
C ARG A 298 15.82 0.45 13.20
N LEU A 299 15.31 -0.77 13.42
CA LEU A 299 14.10 -1.19 12.74
C LEU A 299 12.92 -0.34 13.21
N ASN A 300 12.25 0.31 12.29
CA ASN A 300 11.04 1.07 12.55
C ASN A 300 9.81 0.15 12.51
N CYS A 301 9.84 -0.90 13.35
CA CYS A 301 8.76 -1.87 13.53
C CYS A 301 8.78 -2.37 14.98
N ASP A 302 7.77 -3.14 15.37
CA ASP A 302 7.71 -3.73 16.71
C ASP A 302 8.72 -4.89 16.83
N PRO A 303 9.82 -4.75 17.61
CA PRO A 303 10.82 -5.79 17.74
C PRO A 303 10.31 -7.04 18.46
N THR A 304 9.33 -6.92 19.34
CA THR A 304 8.70 -8.06 20.03
C THR A 304 7.98 -8.95 19.04
N PHE A 305 7.26 -8.35 18.11
CA PHE A 305 6.54 -9.06 17.06
C PHE A 305 7.50 -9.83 16.14
N GLU A 306 8.60 -9.20 15.75
CA GLU A 306 9.63 -9.83 14.91
C GLU A 306 10.24 -11.06 15.58
N LEU A 307 10.57 -10.98 16.87
CA LEU A 307 11.11 -12.12 17.64
C LEU A 307 10.09 -13.25 17.79
N GLU A 308 8.82 -12.92 18.05
CA GLU A 308 7.75 -13.91 18.14
C GLU A 308 7.53 -14.65 16.83
N GLU A 309 7.54 -13.95 15.70
CA GLU A 309 7.39 -14.56 14.38
C GLU A 309 8.56 -15.48 14.05
N MET A 310 9.78 -15.13 14.41
CA MET A 310 10.95 -16.01 14.23
C MET A 310 10.87 -17.30 15.05
N ILE A 311 10.31 -17.23 16.26
CA ILE A 311 10.15 -18.37 17.17
C ILE A 311 8.95 -19.23 16.78
N LEU A 312 7.83 -18.61 16.38
CA LEU A 312 6.57 -19.30 16.11
C LEU A 312 6.45 -19.83 14.69
N GLU A 313 7.39 -19.52 13.80
CA GLU A 313 7.36 -20.03 12.43
C GLU A 313 7.68 -21.53 12.40
N SER A 314 6.61 -22.34 12.32
CA SER A 314 6.74 -23.81 12.24
C SER A 314 7.35 -24.30 10.93
N LYS A 315 7.35 -23.46 9.88
CA LYS A 315 7.87 -23.77 8.55
C LYS A 315 8.74 -22.63 8.03
N PRO A 316 9.99 -22.49 8.50
CA PRO A 316 10.88 -21.40 8.09
C PRO A 316 11.14 -21.40 6.58
N LEU A 317 11.13 -20.21 5.99
CA LEU A 317 11.32 -20.05 4.54
C LEU A 317 12.71 -20.49 4.07
N HIS A 318 13.74 -20.30 4.88
CA HIS A 318 15.10 -20.73 4.57
C HIS A 318 15.30 -22.26 4.50
N LYS A 319 14.40 -23.04 5.07
CA LYS A 319 14.39 -24.52 4.99
C LYS A 319 13.44 -25.06 3.93
N LYS A 320 12.83 -24.19 3.13
CA LYS A 320 11.78 -24.52 2.19
C LYS A 320 12.18 -25.55 1.14
N LYS A 321 13.36 -25.44 0.56
CA LYS A 321 13.85 -26.40 -0.45
C LYS A 321 13.89 -27.84 0.06
N LYS A 322 14.30 -28.04 1.32
CA LYS A 322 14.32 -29.37 1.95
C LYS A 322 12.90 -29.93 2.19
N ARG A 323 11.96 -29.06 2.57
CA ARG A 323 10.57 -29.46 2.80
C ARG A 323 9.88 -29.87 1.51
N LEU A 324 10.07 -29.13 0.41
CA LEU A 324 9.48 -29.43 -0.89
C LEU A 324 9.96 -30.77 -1.41
N ALA A 325 11.25 -31.05 -1.31
CA ALA A 325 11.81 -32.35 -1.71
C ALA A 325 11.25 -33.51 -0.89
N LYS A 326 10.99 -33.30 0.41
CA LYS A 326 10.37 -34.30 1.28
C LYS A 326 8.89 -34.49 0.95
N LYS A 327 8.17 -33.42 0.68
CA LYS A 327 6.73 -33.43 0.35
C LYS A 327 6.46 -34.17 -0.96
N GLU A 328 7.30 -34.02 -1.98
CA GLU A 328 7.20 -34.78 -3.22
C GLU A 328 7.30 -36.31 -2.98
N LYS A 329 8.14 -36.73 -2.03
CA LYS A 329 8.26 -38.16 -1.65
C LYS A 329 7.02 -38.66 -0.89
N ASP A 330 6.41 -37.81 -0.07
CA ASP A 330 5.25 -38.16 0.77
C ASP A 330 3.93 -38.15 -0.02
N MET A 331 3.76 -37.23 -1.01
CA MET A 331 2.57 -37.18 -1.85
C MET A 331 2.35 -38.38 -2.76
N ARG A 332 3.41 -39.14 -3.07
CA ARG A 332 3.31 -40.39 -3.81
C ARG A 332 2.65 -41.53 -3.02
N LYS A 333 2.34 -41.30 -1.72
CA LYS A 333 1.85 -42.33 -0.77
C LYS A 333 0.44 -42.09 -0.23
N CYS A 334 -0.25 -40.98 -0.54
CA CYS A 334 -1.53 -40.60 0.05
C CYS A 334 -2.71 -40.67 -0.93
N ASP A 335 -3.73 -41.46 -0.56
CA ASP A 335 -5.01 -41.63 -1.25
C ASP A 335 -6.15 -41.31 -0.26
N SER A 336 -6.63 -40.04 -0.19
CA SER A 336 -7.88 -39.69 0.50
C SER A 336 -8.72 -38.68 -0.29
N SER A 337 -10.06 -38.81 -0.22
CA SER A 337 -11.01 -37.96 -0.93
C SER A 337 -10.93 -36.47 -0.52
N GLN A 338 -10.56 -36.17 0.73
CA GLN A 338 -10.33 -34.80 1.21
C GLN A 338 -9.07 -34.19 0.60
N THR A 339 -8.05 -35.01 0.36
CA THR A 339 -6.81 -34.61 -0.30
C THR A 339 -7.05 -34.25 -1.77
N CYS A 340 -7.98 -34.92 -2.45
CA CYS A 340 -8.35 -34.62 -3.85
C CYS A 340 -9.04 -33.27 -3.99
N LEU A 341 -9.97 -32.91 -3.10
CA LEU A 341 -10.66 -31.62 -3.10
C LEU A 341 -9.69 -30.45 -2.85
N LEU A 342 -8.80 -30.61 -1.89
CA LEU A 342 -7.77 -29.62 -1.61
C LEU A 342 -6.83 -29.46 -2.81
N GLN A 343 -6.43 -30.58 -3.44
CA GLN A 343 -5.57 -30.55 -4.61
C GLN A 343 -6.23 -29.86 -5.81
N GLU A 344 -7.53 -30.05 -6.03
CA GLU A 344 -8.30 -29.32 -7.05
C GLU A 344 -8.29 -27.80 -6.81
N HIS A 345 -8.49 -27.37 -5.55
CA HIS A 345 -8.41 -25.95 -5.17
C HIS A 345 -7.00 -25.39 -5.37
N LEU A 346 -5.96 -26.13 -4.99
CA LEU A 346 -4.57 -25.72 -5.19
C LEU A 346 -4.20 -25.64 -6.66
N ASP A 347 -4.69 -26.57 -7.49
CA ASP A 347 -4.49 -26.53 -8.95
C ASP A 347 -5.18 -25.32 -9.58
N SER A 348 -6.38 -24.97 -9.11
CA SER A 348 -7.09 -23.76 -9.53
C SER A 348 -6.32 -22.49 -9.16
N VAL A 349 -5.78 -22.41 -7.96
CA VAL A 349 -4.92 -21.29 -7.52
C VAL A 349 -3.69 -21.18 -8.43
N GLN A 350 -3.03 -22.28 -8.75
CA GLN A 350 -1.87 -22.28 -9.62
C GLN A 350 -2.18 -21.79 -11.03
N LYS A 351 -3.33 -22.15 -11.59
CA LYS A 351 -3.74 -21.73 -12.94
C LYS A 351 -4.13 -20.25 -13.03
N GLU A 352 -4.78 -19.72 -12.00
CA GLU A 352 -5.36 -18.36 -12.01
C GLU A 352 -4.40 -17.31 -11.43
N PHE A 353 -3.29 -17.73 -10.83
CA PHE A 353 -2.33 -16.81 -10.22
C PHE A 353 -1.70 -15.89 -11.27
N ILE A 354 -1.61 -14.60 -10.93
CA ILE A 354 -0.99 -13.60 -11.79
C ILE A 354 0.53 -13.60 -11.58
N ILE A 355 1.27 -13.98 -12.62
CA ILE A 355 2.73 -13.87 -12.67
C ILE A 355 3.08 -12.50 -13.25
N PHE A 356 3.86 -11.72 -12.53
CA PHE A 356 4.20 -10.35 -12.89
C PHE A 356 5.70 -10.09 -12.77
N ASN A 357 6.25 -9.34 -13.73
CA ASN A 357 7.63 -8.88 -13.72
C ASN A 357 7.68 -7.46 -14.28
N ARG A 358 7.86 -6.46 -13.39
CA ARG A 358 7.88 -5.05 -13.78
C ARG A 358 9.06 -4.70 -14.68
N GLU A 359 10.23 -5.25 -14.43
CA GLU A 359 11.40 -5.01 -15.28
C GLU A 359 11.16 -5.43 -16.71
N LYS A 360 10.52 -6.60 -16.92
CA LYS A 360 10.18 -7.10 -18.25
C LYS A 360 9.15 -6.20 -18.94
N VAL A 361 8.11 -5.78 -18.22
CA VAL A 361 7.09 -4.84 -18.74
C VAL A 361 7.73 -3.53 -19.16
N ASN A 362 8.61 -2.96 -18.34
CA ASN A 362 9.30 -1.71 -18.62
C ASN A 362 10.25 -1.84 -19.82
N ARG A 363 10.97 -2.96 -19.97
CA ARG A 363 11.82 -3.24 -21.14
C ARG A 363 11.00 -3.33 -22.42
N ASP A 364 9.89 -4.04 -22.40
CA ASP A 364 9.00 -4.20 -23.55
C ASP A 364 8.39 -2.86 -23.98
N PHE A 365 8.02 -2.01 -23.02
CA PHE A 365 7.53 -0.66 -23.27
C PHE A 365 8.60 0.22 -23.95
N ASN A 366 9.83 0.22 -23.43
CA ASN A 366 10.95 0.99 -23.99
C ASN A 366 11.34 0.52 -25.40
N LYS A 367 11.22 -0.77 -25.71
CA LYS A 367 11.45 -1.31 -27.06
C LYS A 367 10.39 -0.86 -28.06
N ARG A 368 9.14 -0.64 -27.62
CA ARG A 368 8.02 -0.20 -28.48
C ARG A 368 8.04 1.31 -28.77
N GLN A 369 8.74 2.12 -27.94
CA GLN A 369 8.81 3.57 -28.05
C GLN A 369 10.26 4.10 -28.01
N PRO A 370 11.16 3.66 -28.92
CA PRO A 370 12.57 4.07 -28.86
C PRO A 370 12.80 5.56 -29.15
N ASN A 371 11.85 6.29 -29.74
CA ASN A 371 12.01 7.70 -30.13
C ASN A 371 11.64 8.70 -29.05
N LEU A 372 10.85 8.32 -28.04
CA LEU A 372 10.47 9.21 -26.93
C LEU A 372 11.61 9.47 -25.94
N ALA A 373 12.53 8.52 -25.80
CA ALA A 373 13.69 8.66 -24.92
C ALA A 373 14.79 9.57 -25.51
N LEU A 374 14.83 9.75 -26.83
CA LEU A 374 15.80 10.60 -27.52
C LEU A 374 15.40 12.08 -27.57
N GLU A 375 14.12 12.41 -27.45
CA GLU A 375 13.65 13.80 -27.41
C GLU A 375 13.88 14.49 -26.08
N GLN A 376 14.05 13.74 -24.98
CA GLN A 376 14.33 14.30 -23.64
C GLN A 376 15.81 14.65 -23.40
N THR A 377 16.72 14.31 -24.33
CA THR A 377 18.16 14.56 -24.19
C THR A 377 18.69 15.68 -25.09
N LYS A 378 17.84 16.36 -25.84
CA LYS A 378 18.25 17.56 -26.57
C LYS A 378 18.07 18.80 -25.70
N ASP A 379 19.13 19.17 -25.00
CA ASP A 379 19.31 20.51 -24.45
C ASP A 379 19.25 21.52 -25.62
N PRO A 380 18.52 22.61 -25.49
CA PRO A 380 18.67 23.73 -26.41
C PRO A 380 19.96 24.48 -26.06
N GLN A 381 21.05 24.11 -26.69
CA GLN A 381 22.21 24.99 -26.74
C GLN A 381 21.98 26.04 -27.81
N GLY A 382 21.92 27.27 -27.36
CA GLY A 382 22.52 28.45 -27.91
C GLY A 382 22.19 28.85 -29.36
N GLU A 383 21.51 29.97 -29.49
CA GLU A 383 21.88 30.95 -30.53
C GLU A 383 21.95 32.34 -29.91
N ASP A 384 22.97 33.05 -30.30
CA ASP A 384 23.50 34.38 -30.02
C ASP A 384 22.51 35.49 -29.64
#